data_7368b1c7d0d864b76e89e6ddcda588df
#
_entry.id   7368b1c7d0d864b76e89e6ddcda588df
#
_cell.length_a   1.000
_cell.length_b   1.000
_cell.length_c   1.000
_cell.angle_alpha   90.00
_cell.angle_beta   90.00
_cell.angle_gamma   90.00
#
_symmetry.space_group_name_H-M   'P 1'
#
loop_
_entity.id
_entity.type
_entity.pdbx_description
1 polymer ?
#
loop_
_entity_poly.entity_id
_entity_poly.type
_entity_poly.pdbx_seq_one_letter_code
_entity_poly.pdbx_strand_id
1 'polypeptide(L)'
;MSGKSKSAENSESKKDAVLKYAFYLGCATPLRERAYEISARRVLKELGVKLVEMKGANCCGLPIDAVNHEMTLALSARNLTIAEKKGLDILRLCSGCTGQLMKTNKHLKGNRKSREKVNGYLKTIRAEFQGTIEVKHLLRVFVEDIGFEKLKTYIKRPLSGMRIAAHYGCHLLMPSKYLEFDDFEDPEFLREFIALLGAEPVRYVDEKECCGAVIAGVNLDLPLNLIADKFRNVKNAQADAMTTICPSCHLMYDQHQSSAEKMFDETYNIPVLHFTQLLGLAMGIPAEELALNELKVKPEGFLTAMEQTA
;
A
#
# COMPACT_ATOMS: atom_id res chain seq x y z
N MET A 1 29.70 -20.10 -26.38
CA MET A 1 29.59 -20.99 -25.20
C MET A 1 30.30 -20.33 -24.02
N SER A 2 29.74 -20.29 -22.83
CA SER A 2 30.28 -19.67 -21.59
C SER A 2 29.71 -18.27 -21.29
N GLY A 3 28.65 -18.24 -20.48
CA GLY A 3 28.03 -17.01 -19.99
C GLY A 3 26.76 -17.21 -19.16
N LYS A 4 26.59 -18.36 -18.48
CA LYS A 4 25.41 -18.66 -17.65
C LYS A 4 25.75 -19.37 -16.34
N SER A 5 26.62 -18.83 -15.50
CA SER A 5 26.88 -19.48 -14.20
C SER A 5 27.21 -18.56 -13.02
N LYS A 6 27.00 -17.22 -13.12
CA LYS A 6 27.27 -16.31 -11.99
C LYS A 6 26.04 -15.66 -11.33
N SER A 7 24.83 -15.96 -11.79
CA SER A 7 23.58 -15.38 -11.23
C SER A 7 22.88 -16.30 -10.22
N ALA A 8 23.20 -17.57 -10.13
CA ALA A 8 22.55 -18.53 -9.23
C ALA A 8 23.14 -18.58 -7.81
N GLU A 9 24.44 -18.33 -7.64
CA GLU A 9 25.10 -18.44 -6.32
C GLU A 9 24.83 -17.27 -5.37
N ASN A 10 24.31 -16.13 -5.88
CA ASN A 10 24.02 -14.94 -5.07
C ASN A 10 22.59 -14.91 -4.49
N SER A 11 21.74 -15.89 -4.82
CA SER A 11 20.34 -15.97 -4.36
C SER A 11 20.15 -16.81 -3.09
N GLU A 12 21.05 -17.75 -2.81
CA GLU A 12 20.89 -18.64 -1.64
C GLU A 12 21.38 -18.03 -0.31
N SER A 13 22.35 -17.11 -0.33
CA SER A 13 22.88 -16.51 0.90
C SER A 13 21.99 -15.40 1.52
N LYS A 14 20.92 -14.98 0.85
CA LYS A 14 19.97 -13.96 1.37
C LYS A 14 18.77 -14.54 2.12
N LYS A 15 18.57 -15.85 2.15
CA LYS A 15 17.34 -16.46 2.69
C LYS A 15 17.21 -16.43 4.21
N ASP A 16 18.28 -16.22 4.98
CA ASP A 16 18.26 -16.24 6.46
C ASP A 16 18.49 -14.87 7.12
N ALA A 17 18.69 -13.81 6.36
CA ALA A 17 18.86 -12.49 6.94
C ALA A 17 17.50 -11.91 7.37
N VAL A 18 17.41 -11.47 8.63
CA VAL A 18 16.21 -10.78 9.16
C VAL A 18 15.94 -9.53 8.33
N LEU A 19 14.81 -9.50 7.62
CA LEU A 19 14.37 -8.34 6.85
C LEU A 19 14.19 -7.14 7.79
N LYS A 20 14.76 -6.00 7.42
CA LYS A 20 14.76 -4.78 8.22
C LYS A 20 14.57 -3.55 7.34
N TYR A 21 13.62 -2.70 7.69
CA TYR A 21 13.26 -1.52 6.91
C TYR A 21 13.14 -0.27 7.77
N ALA A 22 13.45 0.89 7.18
CA ALA A 22 13.05 2.19 7.70
C ALA A 22 11.54 2.37 7.43
N PHE A 23 10.74 2.41 8.49
CA PHE A 23 9.29 2.48 8.39
C PHE A 23 8.80 3.91 8.31
N TYR A 24 8.30 4.30 7.14
CA TYR A 24 7.79 5.64 6.89
C TYR A 24 6.27 5.66 6.84
N LEU A 25 5.62 6.19 7.86
CA LEU A 25 4.15 6.25 7.98
C LEU A 25 3.50 7.34 7.11
N GLY A 26 4.20 8.45 6.84
CA GLY A 26 3.61 9.62 6.17
C GLY A 26 2.62 10.36 7.04
N CYS A 27 1.61 11.01 6.41
CA CYS A 27 0.64 11.86 7.12
C CYS A 27 -0.72 11.18 7.35
N ALA A 28 -1.27 10.47 6.37
CA ALA A 28 -2.62 9.91 6.46
C ALA A 28 -2.70 8.70 7.40
N THR A 29 -1.73 7.78 7.33
CA THR A 29 -1.77 6.52 8.07
C THR A 29 -1.88 6.74 9.58
N PRO A 30 -1.01 7.52 10.26
CA PRO A 30 -1.09 7.66 11.70
C PRO A 30 -2.27 8.51 12.19
N LEU A 31 -2.83 9.37 11.34
CA LEU A 31 -3.86 10.33 11.74
C LEU A 31 -5.29 9.85 11.42
N ARG A 32 -5.47 9.09 10.34
CA ARG A 32 -6.79 8.74 9.81
C ARG A 32 -6.97 7.26 9.52
N GLU A 33 -5.89 6.50 9.38
CA GLU A 33 -5.89 5.10 8.95
C GLU A 33 -5.06 4.24 9.91
N ARG A 34 -5.26 4.44 11.22
CA ARG A 34 -4.56 3.69 12.28
C ARG A 34 -4.71 2.19 12.15
N ALA A 35 -5.89 1.73 11.75
CA ALA A 35 -6.16 0.31 11.53
C ALA A 35 -5.17 -0.33 10.56
N TYR A 36 -4.77 0.41 9.51
CA TYR A 36 -3.76 -0.06 8.57
C TYR A 36 -2.38 -0.19 9.22
N GLU A 37 -1.97 0.81 10.03
CA GLU A 37 -0.69 0.75 10.74
C GLU A 37 -0.66 -0.42 11.74
N ILE A 38 -1.73 -0.55 12.55
CA ILE A 38 -1.85 -1.59 13.57
C ILE A 38 -1.76 -2.97 12.94
N SER A 39 -2.58 -3.25 11.92
CA SER A 39 -2.59 -4.55 11.24
C SER A 39 -1.26 -4.83 10.51
N ALA A 40 -0.67 -3.84 9.86
CA ALA A 40 0.63 -3.99 9.18
C ALA A 40 1.74 -4.32 10.18
N ARG A 41 1.83 -3.60 11.30
CA ARG A 41 2.82 -3.87 12.35
C ARG A 41 2.63 -5.26 12.97
N ARG A 42 1.37 -5.65 13.22
CA ARG A 42 1.05 -6.96 13.81
C ARG A 42 1.46 -8.10 12.90
N VAL A 43 1.11 -8.01 11.62
CA VAL A 43 1.47 -9.01 10.59
C VAL A 43 2.99 -9.06 10.38
N LEU A 44 3.65 -7.92 10.20
CA LEU A 44 5.10 -7.87 9.98
C LEU A 44 5.89 -8.40 11.18
N LYS A 45 5.40 -8.20 12.41
CA LYS A 45 5.98 -8.80 13.61
C LYS A 45 5.90 -10.33 13.57
N GLU A 46 4.77 -10.89 13.17
CA GLU A 46 4.59 -12.35 13.02
C GLU A 46 5.53 -12.92 11.95
N LEU A 47 5.73 -12.19 10.85
CA LEU A 47 6.64 -12.55 9.76
C LEU A 47 8.13 -12.34 10.11
N GLY A 48 8.45 -11.85 11.30
CA GLY A 48 9.83 -11.60 11.74
C GLY A 48 10.51 -10.40 11.08
N VAL A 49 9.75 -9.50 10.44
CA VAL A 49 10.28 -8.28 9.80
C VAL A 49 10.49 -7.18 10.85
N LYS A 50 11.70 -6.62 10.88
CA LYS A 50 12.05 -5.53 11.81
C LYS A 50 11.77 -4.16 11.20
N LEU A 51 11.00 -3.34 11.91
CA LEU A 51 10.70 -1.96 11.53
C LEU A 51 11.51 -0.98 12.38
N VAL A 52 12.15 -0.02 11.70
CA VAL A 52 12.91 1.07 12.33
C VAL A 52 12.21 2.39 12.05
N GLU A 53 11.76 3.05 13.11
CA GLU A 53 11.01 4.30 12.99
C GLU A 53 11.83 5.41 12.31
N MET A 54 11.19 6.13 11.39
CA MET A 54 11.75 7.30 10.73
C MET A 54 11.38 8.57 11.50
N LYS A 55 11.96 8.74 12.70
CA LYS A 55 11.74 9.94 13.51
C LYS A 55 12.10 11.20 12.73
N GLY A 56 11.23 12.21 12.79
CA GLY A 56 11.40 13.47 12.09
C GLY A 56 11.07 13.45 10.60
N ALA A 57 10.49 12.36 10.08
CA ALA A 57 9.98 12.34 8.72
C ALA A 57 8.83 13.36 8.54
N ASN A 58 8.72 13.91 7.33
CA ASN A 58 7.67 14.85 6.92
C ASN A 58 6.78 14.24 5.83
N CYS A 59 5.80 15.02 5.34
CA CYS A 59 5.00 14.64 4.17
C CYS A 59 5.90 14.29 2.96
N CYS A 60 5.48 13.34 2.13
CA CYS A 60 6.20 13.00 0.88
C CYS A 60 6.17 14.12 -0.17
N GLY A 61 5.32 15.12 -0.01
CA GLY A 61 5.18 16.25 -0.93
C GLY A 61 4.16 16.03 -2.06
N LEU A 62 3.61 14.84 -2.26
CA LEU A 62 2.65 14.55 -3.33
C LEU A 62 1.52 15.60 -3.44
N PRO A 63 0.88 16.06 -2.36
CA PRO A 63 -0.23 17.03 -2.47
C PRO A 63 0.16 18.39 -3.08
N ILE A 64 1.43 18.74 -3.06
CA ILE A 64 1.93 20.01 -3.60
C ILE A 64 2.71 19.87 -4.91
N ASP A 65 2.83 18.66 -5.46
CA ASP A 65 3.65 18.39 -6.66
C ASP A 65 3.20 19.20 -7.88
N ALA A 66 1.89 19.38 -8.04
CA ALA A 66 1.32 20.18 -9.14
C ALA A 66 1.57 21.69 -8.99
N VAL A 67 1.76 22.17 -7.76
CA VAL A 67 1.94 23.60 -7.47
C VAL A 67 3.42 23.99 -7.39
N ASN A 68 4.22 23.12 -6.76
CA ASN A 68 5.65 23.36 -6.57
C ASN A 68 6.44 22.03 -6.59
N HIS A 69 6.80 21.62 -7.80
CA HIS A 69 7.56 20.38 -8.01
C HIS A 69 8.92 20.37 -7.29
N GLU A 70 9.60 21.51 -7.24
CA GLU A 70 10.91 21.62 -6.60
C GLU A 70 10.83 21.42 -5.08
N MET A 71 9.83 22.01 -4.44
CA MET A 71 9.55 21.78 -3.02
C MET A 71 9.22 20.31 -2.76
N THR A 72 8.47 19.68 -3.64
CA THR A 72 8.15 18.25 -3.55
C THR A 72 9.40 17.39 -3.60
N LEU A 73 10.34 17.68 -4.52
CA LEU A 73 11.63 16.98 -4.57
C LEU A 73 12.42 17.14 -3.28
N ALA A 74 12.47 18.36 -2.73
CA ALA A 74 13.19 18.63 -1.47
C ALA A 74 12.57 17.90 -0.26
N LEU A 75 11.23 17.91 -0.13
CA LEU A 75 10.52 17.20 0.94
C LEU A 75 10.70 15.69 0.84
N SER A 76 10.57 15.13 -0.36
CA SER A 76 10.81 13.72 -0.61
C SER A 76 12.25 13.32 -0.33
N ALA A 77 13.22 14.08 -0.85
CA ALA A 77 14.66 13.83 -0.64
C ALA A 77 15.04 13.87 0.85
N ARG A 78 14.47 14.80 1.61
CA ARG A 78 14.67 14.86 3.07
C ARG A 78 14.26 13.54 3.75
N ASN A 79 13.14 12.95 3.36
CA ASN A 79 12.73 11.64 3.90
C ASN A 79 13.70 10.53 3.49
N LEU A 80 14.16 10.52 2.22
CA LEU A 80 15.16 9.57 1.73
C LEU A 80 16.45 9.64 2.55
N THR A 81 16.95 10.85 2.86
CA THR A 81 18.19 11.01 3.66
C THR A 81 18.07 10.46 5.08
N ILE A 82 16.87 10.44 5.68
CA ILE A 82 16.67 9.84 7.01
C ILE A 82 16.89 8.32 6.95
N ALA A 83 16.43 7.67 5.90
CA ALA A 83 16.65 6.24 5.70
C ALA A 83 18.10 5.92 5.29
N GLU A 84 18.71 6.73 4.43
CA GLU A 84 20.12 6.63 4.06
C GLU A 84 21.04 6.67 5.27
N LYS A 85 20.81 7.60 6.22
CA LYS A 85 21.57 7.66 7.50
C LYS A 85 21.44 6.39 8.34
N LYS A 86 20.41 5.57 8.11
CA LYS A 86 20.20 4.29 8.80
C LYS A 86 20.73 3.11 7.97
N GLY A 87 21.11 3.32 6.70
CA GLY A 87 21.48 2.26 5.77
C GLY A 87 20.35 1.28 5.51
N LEU A 88 19.09 1.73 5.48
CA LEU A 88 17.91 0.89 5.35
C LEU A 88 17.01 1.36 4.21
N ASP A 89 16.47 0.42 3.44
CA ASP A 89 15.39 0.68 2.49
C ASP A 89 14.12 1.12 3.21
N ILE A 90 13.34 1.96 2.54
CA ILE A 90 12.07 2.47 3.09
C ILE A 90 10.94 1.49 2.80
N LEU A 91 10.22 1.09 3.86
CA LEU A 91 8.93 0.41 3.76
C LEU A 91 7.78 1.40 3.89
N ARG A 92 6.79 1.28 2.99
CA ARG A 92 5.61 2.15 2.92
C ARG A 92 4.30 1.37 2.87
N LEU A 93 3.24 1.98 3.43
CA LEU A 93 1.87 1.48 3.36
C LEU A 93 1.00 2.23 2.32
N CYS A 94 1.41 3.41 1.89
CA CYS A 94 0.63 4.28 1.00
C CYS A 94 1.17 4.27 -0.42
N SER A 95 0.33 3.90 -1.40
CA SER A 95 0.68 3.89 -2.82
C SER A 95 1.14 5.28 -3.31
N GLY A 96 0.43 6.35 -2.96
CA GLY A 96 0.79 7.72 -3.34
C GLY A 96 2.16 8.15 -2.81
N CYS A 97 2.44 7.90 -1.53
CA CYS A 97 3.77 8.21 -0.97
C CYS A 97 4.87 7.32 -1.55
N THR A 98 4.59 6.04 -1.82
CA THR A 98 5.54 5.13 -2.47
C THR A 98 5.92 5.67 -3.84
N GLY A 99 4.93 5.96 -4.68
CA GLY A 99 5.14 6.50 -6.02
C GLY A 99 5.93 7.81 -6.00
N GLN A 100 5.58 8.73 -5.10
CA GLN A 100 6.28 10.02 -4.99
C GLN A 100 7.75 9.85 -4.55
N LEU A 101 8.03 9.03 -3.54
CA LEU A 101 9.39 8.80 -3.09
C LEU A 101 10.24 8.03 -4.13
N MET A 102 9.66 7.02 -4.80
CA MET A 102 10.33 6.27 -5.88
C MET A 102 10.65 7.19 -7.07
N LYS A 103 9.68 7.99 -7.52
CA LYS A 103 9.86 8.99 -8.59
C LYS A 103 11.01 9.95 -8.24
N THR A 104 11.01 10.49 -7.02
CA THR A 104 12.07 11.42 -6.57
C THR A 104 13.41 10.71 -6.49
N ASN A 105 13.49 9.51 -5.91
CA ASN A 105 14.73 8.73 -5.80
C ASN A 105 15.34 8.46 -7.18
N LYS A 106 14.57 7.91 -8.12
CA LYS A 106 15.03 7.67 -9.50
C LYS A 106 15.43 8.97 -10.23
N HIS A 107 14.61 10.03 -10.09
CA HIS A 107 14.91 11.33 -10.72
C HIS A 107 16.24 11.91 -10.23
N LEU A 108 16.47 11.95 -8.92
CA LEU A 108 17.69 12.53 -8.35
C LEU A 108 18.92 11.63 -8.59
N LYS A 109 18.77 10.31 -8.66
CA LYS A 109 19.85 9.40 -9.10
C LYS A 109 20.27 9.69 -10.53
N GLY A 110 19.31 9.89 -11.44
CA GLY A 110 19.55 10.09 -12.87
C GLY A 110 19.87 11.53 -13.29
N ASN A 111 19.56 12.53 -12.46
CA ASN A 111 19.73 13.95 -12.82
C ASN A 111 20.64 14.69 -11.83
N ARG A 112 21.92 14.84 -12.21
CA ARG A 112 22.93 15.49 -11.38
C ARG A 112 22.57 16.94 -11.02
N LYS A 113 22.06 17.73 -11.97
CA LYS A 113 21.70 19.14 -11.78
C LYS A 113 20.58 19.29 -10.72
N SER A 114 19.53 18.47 -10.85
CA SER A 114 18.42 18.45 -9.87
C SER A 114 18.93 17.99 -8.50
N ARG A 115 19.79 16.97 -8.45
CA ARG A 115 20.37 16.49 -7.19
C ARG A 115 21.21 17.56 -6.49
N GLU A 116 22.09 18.26 -7.22
CA GLU A 116 22.91 19.35 -6.66
C GLU A 116 22.03 20.49 -6.10
N LYS A 117 20.96 20.86 -6.82
CA LYS A 117 20.02 21.89 -6.39
C LYS A 117 19.29 21.47 -5.10
N VAL A 118 18.73 20.26 -5.06
CA VAL A 118 18.04 19.71 -3.88
C VAL A 118 19.02 19.56 -2.71
N ASN A 119 20.25 19.10 -2.92
CA ASN A 119 21.27 19.02 -1.89
C ASN A 119 21.66 20.40 -1.35
N GLY A 120 21.57 21.45 -2.17
CA GLY A 120 21.71 22.85 -1.72
C GLY A 120 20.69 23.20 -0.62
N TYR A 121 19.43 22.80 -0.78
CA TYR A 121 18.40 22.99 0.26
C TYR A 121 18.64 22.10 1.49
N LEU A 122 18.99 20.84 1.27
CA LEU A 122 19.22 19.87 2.35
C LEU A 122 20.40 20.25 3.26
N LYS A 123 21.40 20.97 2.74
CA LYS A 123 22.53 21.47 3.54
C LYS A 123 22.10 22.34 4.72
N THR A 124 21.01 23.11 4.58
CA THR A 124 20.48 23.96 5.67
C THR A 124 20.06 23.16 6.89
N ILE A 125 19.73 21.88 6.70
CA ILE A 125 19.36 20.92 7.77
C ILE A 125 20.44 19.85 7.99
N ARG A 126 21.67 20.07 7.51
CA ARG A 126 22.80 19.14 7.62
C ARG A 126 22.48 17.75 7.07
N ALA A 127 21.80 17.71 5.92
CA ALA A 127 21.47 16.48 5.19
C ALA A 127 21.99 16.56 3.76
N GLU A 128 22.20 15.39 3.15
CA GLU A 128 22.63 15.24 1.76
C GLU A 128 22.04 13.94 1.20
N PHE A 129 21.37 14.02 0.05
CA PHE A 129 20.85 12.87 -0.67
C PHE A 129 21.97 12.20 -1.47
N GLN A 130 22.17 10.91 -1.27
CA GLN A 130 23.21 10.10 -1.91
C GLN A 130 22.63 9.07 -2.91
N GLY A 131 21.37 8.68 -2.76
CA GLY A 131 20.70 7.69 -3.62
C GLY A 131 21.10 6.25 -3.29
N THR A 132 21.39 5.95 -2.04
CA THR A 132 21.92 4.63 -1.61
C THR A 132 20.86 3.62 -1.20
N ILE A 133 19.59 4.02 -1.07
CA ILE A 133 18.50 3.16 -0.61
C ILE A 133 17.38 3.08 -1.65
N GLU A 134 16.52 2.09 -1.47
CA GLU A 134 15.31 1.91 -2.27
C GLU A 134 14.04 2.19 -1.45
N VAL A 135 12.93 2.35 -2.14
CA VAL A 135 11.60 2.55 -1.55
C VAL A 135 10.69 1.42 -2.00
N LYS A 136 10.07 0.72 -1.06
CA LYS A 136 9.16 -0.39 -1.34
C LYS A 136 7.79 -0.18 -0.71
N HIS A 137 6.74 -0.48 -1.45
CA HIS A 137 5.41 -0.67 -0.89
C HIS A 137 5.34 -2.02 -0.17
N LEU A 138 4.50 -2.14 0.86
CA LEU A 138 4.39 -3.40 1.63
C LEU A 138 3.98 -4.60 0.75
N LEU A 139 3.07 -4.41 -0.21
CA LEU A 139 2.72 -5.48 -1.16
C LEU A 139 3.95 -5.94 -1.95
N ARG A 140 4.80 -5.01 -2.38
CA ARG A 140 6.05 -5.33 -3.08
C ARG A 140 7.00 -6.14 -2.19
N VAL A 141 7.08 -5.82 -0.89
CA VAL A 141 7.87 -6.61 0.07
C VAL A 141 7.30 -8.03 0.21
N PHE A 142 5.98 -8.19 0.20
CA PHE A 142 5.35 -9.50 0.24
C PHE A 142 5.63 -10.33 -1.02
N VAL A 143 5.65 -9.70 -2.20
CA VAL A 143 5.94 -10.38 -3.47
C VAL A 143 7.43 -10.71 -3.63
N GLU A 144 8.31 -9.70 -3.43
CA GLU A 144 9.71 -9.77 -3.83
C GLU A 144 10.65 -10.25 -2.71
N ASP A 145 10.45 -9.78 -1.47
CA ASP A 145 11.42 -10.00 -0.40
C ASP A 145 11.05 -11.18 0.49
N ILE A 146 9.75 -11.40 0.74
CA ILE A 146 9.25 -12.54 1.51
C ILE A 146 8.92 -13.70 0.58
N GLY A 147 8.19 -13.43 -0.50
CA GLY A 147 7.67 -14.40 -1.46
C GLY A 147 6.37 -15.05 -0.98
N PHE A 148 5.47 -15.32 -1.93
CA PHE A 148 4.15 -15.91 -1.65
C PHE A 148 4.25 -17.32 -1.08
N GLU A 149 5.23 -18.12 -1.50
CA GLU A 149 5.45 -19.47 -0.95
C GLU A 149 5.74 -19.44 0.55
N LYS A 150 6.54 -18.47 1.00
CA LYS A 150 6.81 -18.29 2.43
C LYS A 150 5.58 -17.74 3.17
N LEU A 151 4.85 -16.76 2.60
CA LEU A 151 3.63 -16.25 3.20
C LEU A 151 2.59 -17.37 3.39
N LYS A 152 2.46 -18.27 2.43
CA LYS A 152 1.56 -19.42 2.50
C LYS A 152 1.76 -20.28 3.75
N THR A 153 3.00 -20.40 4.23
CA THR A 153 3.29 -21.20 5.45
C THR A 153 2.73 -20.58 6.74
N TYR A 154 2.34 -19.31 6.70
CA TYR A 154 1.75 -18.61 7.85
C TYR A 154 0.22 -18.64 7.85
N ILE A 155 -0.42 -19.12 6.78
CA ILE A 155 -1.88 -19.20 6.67
C ILE A 155 -2.39 -20.36 7.49
N LYS A 156 -3.16 -20.07 8.55
CA LYS A 156 -3.75 -21.02 9.48
C LYS A 156 -5.25 -21.19 9.28
N ARG A 157 -5.92 -20.14 8.79
CA ARG A 157 -7.37 -20.06 8.54
C ARG A 157 -7.60 -19.47 7.16
N PRO A 158 -7.56 -20.29 6.09
CA PRO A 158 -7.83 -19.80 4.73
C PRO A 158 -9.19 -19.11 4.66
N LEU A 159 -9.29 -18.06 3.85
CA LEU A 159 -10.53 -17.31 3.61
C LEU A 159 -11.40 -18.00 2.57
N SER A 160 -11.56 -19.33 2.69
CA SER A 160 -12.27 -20.16 1.72
C SER A 160 -13.73 -19.73 1.58
N GLY A 161 -14.23 -19.68 0.35
CA GLY A 161 -15.61 -19.27 0.06
C GLY A 161 -15.84 -17.75 0.07
N MET A 162 -14.86 -16.95 0.51
CA MET A 162 -14.98 -15.48 0.47
C MET A 162 -14.63 -14.94 -0.92
N ARG A 163 -15.43 -14.01 -1.42
CA ARG A 163 -15.27 -13.31 -2.68
C ARG A 163 -14.78 -11.88 -2.43
N ILE A 164 -13.57 -11.54 -2.85
CA ILE A 164 -12.92 -10.28 -2.48
C ILE A 164 -12.58 -9.45 -3.72
N ALA A 165 -13.09 -8.22 -3.76
CA ALA A 165 -12.75 -7.23 -4.77
C ALA A 165 -11.42 -6.55 -4.45
N ALA A 166 -10.50 -6.54 -5.41
CA ALA A 166 -9.20 -5.87 -5.26
C ALA A 166 -9.28 -4.40 -5.68
N HIS A 167 -8.64 -3.49 -4.91
CA HIS A 167 -8.40 -2.12 -5.36
C HIS A 167 -6.94 -1.72 -5.13
N TYR A 168 -6.19 -1.63 -6.24
CA TYR A 168 -4.73 -1.39 -6.20
C TYR A 168 -4.32 0.01 -5.76
N GLY A 169 -5.12 1.02 -6.06
CA GLY A 169 -4.69 2.41 -5.92
C GLY A 169 -3.71 2.83 -7.04
N CYS A 170 -4.15 3.79 -7.85
CA CYS A 170 -3.50 4.21 -9.09
C CYS A 170 -1.99 4.54 -8.95
N HIS A 171 -1.54 5.12 -7.83
CA HIS A 171 -0.16 5.53 -7.62
C HIS A 171 0.83 4.38 -7.32
N LEU A 172 0.39 3.13 -7.25
CA LEU A 172 1.30 1.99 -7.20
C LEU A 172 1.57 1.42 -8.60
N LEU A 173 0.70 1.74 -9.57
CA LEU A 173 0.79 1.28 -10.95
C LEU A 173 1.33 2.35 -11.90
N MET A 174 1.01 3.63 -11.64
CA MET A 174 1.29 4.74 -12.55
C MET A 174 2.09 5.88 -11.90
N PRO A 175 3.07 6.48 -12.58
CA PRO A 175 3.59 6.13 -13.91
C PRO A 175 4.47 4.87 -13.89
N SER A 176 4.16 3.89 -14.70
CA SER A 176 4.83 2.57 -14.72
C SER A 176 6.35 2.63 -14.86
N LYS A 177 6.89 3.58 -15.64
CA LYS A 177 8.34 3.78 -15.82
C LYS A 177 9.14 4.05 -14.54
N TYR A 178 8.48 4.48 -13.45
CA TYR A 178 9.13 4.70 -12.15
C TYR A 178 8.89 3.56 -11.19
N LEU A 179 7.74 2.92 -11.30
CA LEU A 179 7.29 1.94 -10.31
C LEU A 179 7.76 0.52 -10.63
N GLU A 180 7.69 0.11 -11.92
CA GLU A 180 8.23 -1.18 -12.40
C GLU A 180 7.90 -2.34 -11.44
N PHE A 181 6.61 -2.47 -11.10
CA PHE A 181 6.19 -3.44 -10.08
C PHE A 181 5.23 -4.49 -10.64
N ASP A 182 4.10 -4.08 -11.18
CA ASP A 182 3.04 -4.96 -11.69
C ASP A 182 2.64 -4.47 -13.07
N ASP A 183 1.90 -5.27 -13.82
CA ASP A 183 1.33 -4.80 -15.08
C ASP A 183 0.30 -3.70 -14.79
N PHE A 184 0.49 -2.51 -15.36
CA PHE A 184 -0.41 -1.39 -15.13
C PHE A 184 -1.73 -1.53 -15.90
N GLU A 185 -1.76 -2.34 -16.96
CA GLU A 185 -2.98 -2.61 -17.75
C GLU A 185 -3.83 -3.71 -17.10
N ASP A 186 -3.21 -4.78 -16.61
CA ASP A 186 -3.89 -5.88 -15.90
C ASP A 186 -3.07 -6.36 -14.68
N PRO A 187 -3.10 -5.62 -13.57
CA PRO A 187 -2.31 -5.94 -12.40
C PRO A 187 -2.78 -7.20 -11.70
N GLU A 188 -1.87 -8.12 -11.39
CA GLU A 188 -2.16 -9.45 -10.85
C GLU A 188 -1.76 -9.63 -9.39
N PHE A 189 -0.72 -8.97 -8.90
CA PHE A 189 -0.15 -9.31 -7.59
C PHE A 189 -1.12 -9.19 -6.41
N LEU A 190 -2.05 -8.24 -6.42
CA LEU A 190 -3.05 -8.16 -5.35
C LEU A 190 -4.12 -9.25 -5.48
N ARG A 191 -4.47 -9.65 -6.71
CA ARG A 191 -5.38 -10.80 -6.96
C ARG A 191 -4.72 -12.11 -6.57
N GLU A 192 -3.45 -12.31 -6.96
CA GLU A 192 -2.66 -13.48 -6.54
C GLU A 192 -2.53 -13.53 -5.01
N PHE A 193 -2.33 -12.39 -4.36
CA PHE A 193 -2.32 -12.30 -2.91
C PHE A 193 -3.66 -12.71 -2.29
N ILE A 194 -4.80 -12.27 -2.83
CA ILE A 194 -6.13 -12.67 -2.37
C ILE A 194 -6.32 -14.19 -2.54
N ALA A 195 -5.95 -14.73 -3.70
CA ALA A 195 -6.01 -16.17 -3.97
C ALA A 195 -5.08 -16.98 -3.02
N LEU A 196 -3.90 -16.47 -2.72
CA LEU A 196 -2.99 -17.05 -1.73
C LEU A 196 -3.66 -17.23 -0.36
N LEU A 197 -4.49 -16.26 0.05
CA LEU A 197 -5.22 -16.33 1.32
C LEU A 197 -6.38 -17.34 1.30
N GLY A 198 -6.65 -18.00 0.16
CA GLY A 198 -7.74 -18.96 -0.02
C GLY A 198 -9.06 -18.34 -0.44
N ALA A 199 -9.13 -17.03 -0.66
CA ALA A 199 -10.31 -16.33 -1.16
C ALA A 199 -10.35 -16.29 -2.69
N GLU A 200 -11.55 -16.05 -3.26
CA GLU A 200 -11.74 -15.80 -4.68
C GLU A 200 -11.56 -14.31 -5.00
N PRO A 201 -10.53 -13.92 -5.77
CA PRO A 201 -10.43 -12.54 -6.26
C PRO A 201 -11.48 -12.32 -7.36
N VAL A 202 -12.42 -11.40 -7.15
CA VAL A 202 -13.43 -11.07 -8.14
C VAL A 202 -12.98 -9.93 -9.04
N ARG A 203 -13.20 -10.07 -10.35
CA ARG A 203 -12.96 -9.01 -11.33
C ARG A 203 -14.21 -8.16 -11.50
N TYR A 204 -14.02 -6.85 -11.68
CA TYR A 204 -15.09 -5.90 -11.94
C TYR A 204 -14.59 -4.75 -12.82
N VAL A 205 -15.50 -4.00 -13.44
CA VAL A 205 -15.22 -3.14 -14.60
C VAL A 205 -14.21 -2.01 -14.28
N ASP A 206 -14.34 -1.36 -13.15
CA ASP A 206 -13.56 -0.17 -12.78
C ASP A 206 -12.50 -0.44 -11.68
N GLU A 207 -11.96 -1.65 -11.64
CA GLU A 207 -11.00 -2.12 -10.62
C GLU A 207 -9.82 -1.14 -10.40
N LYS A 208 -9.30 -0.54 -11.49
CA LYS A 208 -8.15 0.38 -11.49
C LYS A 208 -8.51 1.86 -11.38
N GLU A 209 -9.79 2.21 -11.46
CA GLU A 209 -10.22 3.61 -11.47
C GLU A 209 -9.88 4.32 -10.15
N CYS A 210 -9.56 5.61 -10.27
CA CYS A 210 -9.14 6.42 -9.14
C CYS A 210 -10.24 6.55 -8.07
N CYS A 211 -9.86 6.49 -6.80
CA CYS A 211 -10.77 6.69 -5.68
C CYS A 211 -11.20 8.16 -5.46
N GLY A 212 -10.62 9.11 -6.21
CA GLY A 212 -10.94 10.53 -6.09
C GLY A 212 -10.33 11.27 -4.88
N ALA A 213 -9.53 10.61 -4.04
CA ALA A 213 -8.98 11.23 -2.81
C ALA A 213 -8.20 12.53 -3.05
N VAL A 214 -7.59 12.70 -4.22
CA VAL A 214 -6.78 13.89 -4.54
C VAL A 214 -7.65 15.15 -4.67
N ILE A 215 -8.90 15.01 -5.12
CA ILE A 215 -9.82 16.13 -5.34
C ILE A 215 -10.87 16.29 -4.24
N ALA A 216 -10.98 15.33 -3.32
CA ALA A 216 -12.00 15.33 -2.27
C ALA A 216 -11.96 16.58 -1.37
N GLY A 217 -10.78 17.16 -1.18
CA GLY A 217 -10.61 18.38 -0.39
C GLY A 217 -11.12 19.67 -1.08
N VAL A 218 -11.37 19.63 -2.39
CA VAL A 218 -11.83 20.77 -3.20
C VAL A 218 -13.27 20.58 -3.65
N ASN A 219 -13.61 19.39 -4.09
CA ASN A 219 -14.94 19.00 -4.55
C ASN A 219 -15.19 17.55 -4.11
N LEU A 220 -16.15 17.33 -3.22
CA LEU A 220 -16.48 16.00 -2.70
C LEU A 220 -17.49 15.25 -3.59
N ASP A 221 -18.35 15.98 -4.34
CA ASP A 221 -19.40 15.35 -5.14
C ASP A 221 -18.84 14.43 -6.22
N LEU A 222 -17.76 14.85 -6.90
CA LEU A 222 -17.13 14.03 -7.93
C LEU A 222 -16.55 12.71 -7.36
N PRO A 223 -15.77 12.71 -6.26
CA PRO A 223 -15.39 11.47 -5.60
C PRO A 223 -16.57 10.61 -5.15
N LEU A 224 -17.68 11.19 -4.67
CA LEU A 224 -18.86 10.41 -4.27
C LEU A 224 -19.48 9.67 -5.46
N ASN A 225 -19.49 10.27 -6.67
CA ASN A 225 -19.88 9.57 -7.90
C ASN A 225 -18.95 8.37 -8.17
N LEU A 226 -17.63 8.57 -8.10
CA LEU A 226 -16.64 7.49 -8.31
C LEU A 226 -16.81 6.36 -7.29
N ILE A 227 -17.12 6.69 -6.04
CA ILE A 227 -17.38 5.71 -4.97
C ILE A 227 -18.66 4.93 -5.27
N ALA A 228 -19.74 5.60 -5.67
CA ALA A 228 -21.01 4.96 -6.02
C ALA A 228 -20.83 3.98 -7.18
N ASP A 229 -20.20 4.41 -8.27
CA ASP A 229 -19.94 3.54 -9.42
C ASP A 229 -19.09 2.33 -9.02
N LYS A 230 -18.04 2.55 -8.21
CA LYS A 230 -17.20 1.49 -7.68
C LYS A 230 -18.02 0.46 -6.90
N PHE A 231 -18.85 0.87 -5.95
CA PHE A 231 -19.63 -0.06 -5.14
C PHE A 231 -20.75 -0.75 -5.92
N ARG A 232 -21.36 -0.10 -6.92
CA ARG A 232 -22.28 -0.77 -7.86
C ARG A 232 -21.58 -1.93 -8.57
N ASN A 233 -20.37 -1.69 -9.10
CA ASN A 233 -19.60 -2.70 -9.82
C ASN A 233 -19.12 -3.82 -8.88
N VAL A 234 -18.66 -3.51 -7.68
CA VAL A 234 -18.25 -4.48 -6.65
C VAL A 234 -19.45 -5.34 -6.21
N LYS A 235 -20.61 -4.72 -6.02
CA LYS A 235 -21.86 -5.42 -5.68
C LYS A 235 -22.35 -6.33 -6.83
N ASN A 236 -22.28 -5.84 -8.07
CA ASN A 236 -22.63 -6.64 -9.26
C ASN A 236 -21.68 -7.84 -9.43
N ALA A 237 -20.43 -7.71 -9.02
CA ALA A 237 -19.47 -8.82 -8.98
C ALA A 237 -19.69 -9.77 -7.79
N GLN A 238 -20.70 -9.51 -6.95
CA GLN A 238 -21.03 -10.32 -5.77
C GLN A 238 -19.84 -10.51 -4.81
N ALA A 239 -19.08 -9.43 -4.56
CA ALA A 239 -18.00 -9.47 -3.59
C ALA A 239 -18.55 -9.34 -2.16
N ASP A 240 -18.01 -10.13 -1.23
CA ASP A 240 -18.32 -10.07 0.20
C ASP A 240 -17.59 -8.91 0.89
N ALA A 241 -16.45 -8.52 0.34
CA ALA A 241 -15.63 -7.41 0.83
C ALA A 241 -14.79 -6.81 -0.29
N MET A 242 -14.31 -5.59 -0.09
CA MET A 242 -13.27 -4.97 -0.90
C MET A 242 -11.98 -4.87 -0.10
N THR A 243 -10.82 -5.08 -0.76
CA THR A 243 -9.52 -4.83 -0.12
C THR A 243 -8.75 -3.73 -0.83
N THR A 244 -8.03 -2.94 -0.05
CA THR A 244 -7.19 -1.84 -0.54
C THR A 244 -5.77 -1.93 0.01
N ILE A 245 -4.83 -1.35 -0.75
CA ILE A 245 -3.40 -1.26 -0.37
C ILE A 245 -2.94 0.18 -0.11
N CYS A 246 -3.87 1.14 -0.14
CA CYS A 246 -3.57 2.56 0.04
C CYS A 246 -4.49 3.17 1.11
N PRO A 247 -3.94 3.86 2.12
CA PRO A 247 -4.76 4.48 3.16
C PRO A 247 -5.71 5.55 2.61
N SER A 248 -5.31 6.28 1.56
CA SER A 248 -6.19 7.28 0.94
C SER A 248 -7.37 6.64 0.21
N CYS A 249 -7.16 5.48 -0.45
CA CYS A 249 -8.26 4.75 -1.08
C CYS A 249 -9.20 4.14 -0.04
N HIS A 250 -8.63 3.58 1.04
CA HIS A 250 -9.44 3.06 2.14
C HIS A 250 -10.30 4.16 2.76
N LEU A 251 -9.70 5.31 3.08
CA LEU A 251 -10.43 6.47 3.60
C LEU A 251 -11.64 6.83 2.71
N MET A 252 -11.47 6.84 1.39
CA MET A 252 -12.56 7.16 0.47
C MET A 252 -13.65 6.09 0.49
N TYR A 253 -13.30 4.83 0.40
CA TYR A 253 -14.28 3.75 0.28
C TYR A 253 -14.93 3.36 1.61
N ASP A 254 -14.21 3.36 2.73
CA ASP A 254 -14.78 3.05 4.03
C ASP A 254 -15.54 4.23 4.64
N GLN A 255 -14.92 5.42 4.71
CA GLN A 255 -15.53 6.55 5.43
C GLN A 255 -16.59 7.29 4.60
N HIS A 256 -16.45 7.36 3.27
CA HIS A 256 -17.39 8.07 2.42
C HIS A 256 -18.46 7.18 1.76
N GLN A 257 -18.45 5.85 2.01
CA GLN A 257 -19.47 4.95 1.50
C GLN A 257 -20.89 5.41 1.88
N SER A 258 -21.13 5.71 3.16
CA SER A 258 -22.42 6.19 3.63
C SER A 258 -22.85 7.56 3.06
N SER A 259 -21.89 8.39 2.65
CA SER A 259 -22.19 9.66 1.97
C SER A 259 -22.61 9.44 0.52
N ALA A 260 -21.98 8.50 -0.17
CA ALA A 260 -22.39 8.09 -1.51
C ALA A 260 -23.76 7.40 -1.49
N GLU A 261 -24.02 6.51 -0.53
CA GLU A 261 -25.33 5.87 -0.32
C GLU A 261 -26.45 6.90 -0.17
N LYS A 262 -26.23 7.94 0.64
CA LYS A 262 -27.21 9.04 0.83
C LYS A 262 -27.40 9.88 -0.43
N MET A 263 -26.32 10.16 -1.17
CA MET A 263 -26.38 10.99 -2.38
C MET A 263 -27.18 10.33 -3.49
N PHE A 264 -27.12 8.99 -3.59
CA PHE A 264 -27.73 8.23 -4.68
C PHE A 264 -28.98 7.43 -4.24
N ASP A 265 -29.38 7.54 -2.98
CA ASP A 265 -30.48 6.73 -2.38
C ASP A 265 -30.26 5.21 -2.60
N GLU A 266 -29.01 4.76 -2.35
CA GLU A 266 -28.57 3.38 -2.53
C GLU A 266 -28.00 2.82 -1.22
N THR A 267 -27.87 1.49 -1.14
CA THR A 267 -27.23 0.81 -0.02
C THR A 267 -26.21 -0.20 -0.55
N TYR A 268 -24.97 -0.06 -0.15
CA TYR A 268 -23.90 -0.99 -0.53
C TYR A 268 -23.55 -1.92 0.62
N ASN A 269 -23.22 -1.36 1.78
CA ASN A 269 -22.83 -2.07 3.00
C ASN A 269 -21.73 -3.11 2.78
N ILE A 270 -20.72 -2.76 1.95
CA ILE A 270 -19.59 -3.61 1.63
C ILE A 270 -18.41 -3.21 2.53
N PRO A 271 -17.92 -4.09 3.41
CA PRO A 271 -16.77 -3.78 4.25
C PRO A 271 -15.51 -3.63 3.40
N VAL A 272 -14.71 -2.61 3.74
CA VAL A 272 -13.44 -2.32 3.06
C VAL A 272 -12.30 -2.62 4.02
N LEU A 273 -11.48 -3.62 3.70
CA LEU A 273 -10.38 -4.04 4.56
C LEU A 273 -9.03 -3.65 3.94
N HIS A 274 -8.08 -3.28 4.77
CA HIS A 274 -6.69 -3.26 4.33
C HIS A 274 -6.21 -4.68 4.06
N PHE A 275 -5.39 -4.88 3.03
CA PHE A 275 -4.87 -6.22 2.67
C PHE A 275 -4.08 -6.88 3.81
N THR A 276 -3.50 -6.10 4.73
CA THR A 276 -2.86 -6.60 5.95
C THR A 276 -3.85 -7.15 6.98
N GLN A 277 -5.07 -6.63 7.01
CA GLN A 277 -6.15 -7.18 7.84
C GLN A 277 -6.59 -8.54 7.31
N LEU A 278 -6.75 -8.69 5.99
CA LEU A 278 -7.04 -10.00 5.36
C LEU A 278 -5.95 -11.03 5.66
N LEU A 279 -4.67 -10.64 5.48
CA LEU A 279 -3.56 -11.53 5.80
C LEU A 279 -3.56 -11.91 7.28
N GLY A 280 -3.79 -10.95 8.17
CA GLY A 280 -3.84 -11.20 9.60
C GLY A 280 -4.95 -12.19 9.98
N LEU A 281 -6.15 -12.03 9.40
CA LEU A 281 -7.26 -12.98 9.58
C LEU A 281 -6.88 -14.39 9.09
N ALA A 282 -6.29 -14.49 7.90
CA ALA A 282 -5.82 -15.77 7.36
C ALA A 282 -4.69 -16.39 8.19
N MET A 283 -3.86 -15.59 8.86
CA MET A 283 -2.86 -16.06 9.82
C MET A 283 -3.47 -16.50 11.16
N GLY A 284 -4.78 -16.33 11.37
CA GLY A 284 -5.47 -16.63 12.62
C GLY A 284 -5.25 -15.60 13.72
N ILE A 285 -4.89 -14.36 13.36
CA ILE A 285 -4.76 -13.24 14.31
C ILE A 285 -6.17 -12.74 14.66
N PRO A 286 -6.48 -12.53 15.96
CA PRO A 286 -7.78 -12.00 16.36
C PRO A 286 -8.13 -10.65 15.71
N ALA A 287 -9.41 -10.45 15.39
CA ALA A 287 -9.92 -9.26 14.71
C ALA A 287 -9.59 -7.96 15.45
N GLU A 288 -9.59 -7.99 16.78
CA GLU A 288 -9.25 -6.86 17.65
C GLU A 288 -7.80 -6.43 17.51
N GLU A 289 -6.86 -7.38 17.37
CA GLU A 289 -5.44 -7.10 17.15
C GLU A 289 -5.16 -6.53 15.75
N LEU A 290 -6.11 -6.66 14.83
CA LEU A 290 -6.07 -6.13 13.47
C LEU A 290 -6.83 -4.81 13.34
N ALA A 291 -7.39 -4.29 14.45
CA ALA A 291 -8.18 -3.07 14.51
C ALA A 291 -9.38 -3.05 13.54
N LEU A 292 -10.05 -4.19 13.31
CA LEU A 292 -11.24 -4.28 12.46
C LEU A 292 -12.42 -3.49 13.04
N ASN A 293 -12.45 -3.30 14.37
CA ASN A 293 -13.43 -2.46 15.06
C ASN A 293 -13.30 -0.96 14.75
N GLU A 294 -12.18 -0.51 14.18
CA GLU A 294 -11.99 0.89 13.75
C GLU A 294 -12.61 1.18 12.36
N LEU A 295 -12.97 0.16 11.58
CA LEU A 295 -13.60 0.34 10.27
C LEU A 295 -14.98 1.00 10.41
N LYS A 296 -15.33 1.87 9.47
CA LYS A 296 -16.62 2.58 9.46
C LYS A 296 -17.74 1.63 9.09
N VAL A 297 -17.57 0.89 8.00
CA VAL A 297 -18.46 -0.20 7.61
C VAL A 297 -17.98 -1.47 8.31
N LYS A 298 -18.79 -1.94 9.26
CA LYS A 298 -18.40 -3.07 10.11
C LYS A 298 -18.39 -4.39 9.35
N PRO A 299 -17.35 -5.23 9.52
CA PRO A 299 -17.21 -6.48 8.78
C PRO A 299 -17.87 -7.69 9.47
N GLU A 300 -18.88 -7.51 10.35
CA GLU A 300 -19.47 -8.61 11.12
C GLU A 300 -20.02 -9.72 10.21
N GLY A 301 -20.73 -9.37 9.13
CA GLY A 301 -21.23 -10.35 8.16
C GLY A 301 -20.10 -11.13 7.49
N PHE A 302 -19.03 -10.47 7.10
CA PHE A 302 -17.83 -11.08 6.53
C PHE A 302 -17.15 -12.03 7.52
N LEU A 303 -16.97 -11.59 8.78
CA LEU A 303 -16.34 -12.42 9.82
C LEU A 303 -17.21 -13.65 10.16
N THR A 304 -18.53 -13.50 10.26
CA THR A 304 -19.44 -14.62 10.49
C THR A 304 -19.40 -15.64 9.34
N ALA A 305 -19.43 -15.17 8.09
CA ALA A 305 -19.31 -16.06 6.92
C ALA A 305 -17.97 -16.81 6.88
N MET A 306 -16.86 -16.12 7.21
CA MET A 306 -15.54 -16.74 7.33
C MET A 306 -15.50 -17.83 8.42
N GLU A 307 -16.23 -17.67 9.53
CA GLU A 307 -16.30 -18.68 10.61
C GLU A 307 -17.09 -19.92 10.20
N GLN A 308 -18.09 -19.77 9.35
CA GLN A 308 -18.92 -20.88 8.85
C GLN A 308 -18.23 -21.72 7.78
N THR A 309 -17.20 -21.19 7.10
CA THR A 309 -16.47 -21.88 6.03
C THR A 309 -15.13 -22.45 6.50
N ALA A 310 -14.70 -22.20 7.72
CA ALA A 310 -13.47 -22.69 8.34
C ALA A 310 -13.68 -24.03 9.05
#